data_6289bde304b1a45ab4d138832da81ce8
#
_entry.id   6289bde304b1a45ab4d138832da81ce8
#
_cell.length_a   1.000
_cell.length_b   1.000
_cell.length_c   1.000
_cell.angle_alpha   90.00
_cell.angle_beta   90.00
_cell.angle_gamma   90.00
#
_symmetry.space_group_name_H-M   'P 1'
#
loop_
_entity.id
_entity.type
_entity.pdbx_description
1 polymer ?
#
loop_
_entity_poly.entity_id
_entity_poly.type
_entity_poly.pdbx_seq_one_letter_code
_entity_poly.pdbx_strand_id
1 'polypeptide(L)'
;MTSFETWDRATKGRSAPFAVVDLDAYDANAADLVRRAGGRPIRVASKSIRVRHLLERALVTPGFAGVMAYSLPEALWLAGHGVD
;
A
#
# COMPACT_ATOMS: atom_id res chain seq x y z
N MET A 1 21.08 -13.91 -3.93
CA MET A 1 19.76 -14.55 -4.05
C MET A 1 18.85 -13.65 -4.90
N THR A 2 18.16 -14.23 -5.87
CA THR A 2 17.22 -13.46 -6.70
C THR A 2 15.94 -13.15 -5.93
N SER A 3 15.19 -12.16 -6.40
CA SER A 3 13.88 -11.85 -5.80
C SER A 3 12.95 -13.05 -5.85
N PHE A 4 12.96 -13.80 -6.95
CA PHE A 4 12.14 -14.99 -7.09
C PHE A 4 12.46 -16.04 -6.02
N GLU A 5 13.75 -16.31 -5.80
CA GLU A 5 14.18 -17.27 -4.77
C GLU A 5 13.75 -16.84 -3.38
N THR A 6 13.86 -15.55 -3.09
CA THR A 6 13.43 -14.98 -1.81
C THR A 6 11.94 -15.16 -1.60
N TRP A 7 11.14 -14.85 -2.63
CA TRP A 7 9.69 -14.97 -2.57
C TRP A 7 9.23 -16.43 -2.50
N ASP A 8 9.88 -17.29 -3.26
CA ASP A 8 9.59 -18.73 -3.23
C ASP A 8 9.80 -19.30 -1.83
N ARG A 9 10.92 -18.93 -1.20
CA ARG A 9 11.23 -19.36 0.17
C ARG A 9 10.21 -18.80 1.17
N ALA A 10 9.86 -17.54 1.05
CA ALA A 10 8.95 -16.88 1.98
C ALA A 10 7.53 -17.44 1.91
N THR A 11 7.12 -17.94 0.73
CA THR A 11 5.76 -18.46 0.50
C THR A 11 5.67 -19.97 0.61
N LYS A 12 6.77 -20.64 0.90
CA LYS A 12 6.80 -22.10 1.00
C LYS A 12 5.82 -22.57 2.08
N GLY A 13 4.99 -23.52 1.73
CA GLY A 13 3.97 -24.04 2.64
C GLY A 13 2.67 -23.26 2.65
N ARG A 14 2.58 -22.16 1.89
CA ARG A 14 1.33 -21.41 1.77
C ARG A 14 0.42 -22.03 0.72
N SER A 15 -0.88 -21.98 1.00
CA SER A 15 -1.89 -22.47 0.05
C SER A 15 -2.10 -21.46 -1.08
N ALA A 16 -2.06 -21.95 -2.32
CA ALA A 16 -2.41 -21.16 -3.49
C ALA A 16 -3.94 -21.11 -3.64
N PRO A 17 -4.51 -20.03 -4.26
CA PRO A 17 -3.80 -18.87 -4.77
C PRO A 17 -3.45 -17.85 -3.68
N PHE A 18 -2.38 -17.10 -3.91
CA PHE A 18 -1.99 -16.01 -3.01
C PHE A 18 -1.25 -14.93 -3.82
N ALA A 19 -1.11 -13.74 -3.22
CA ALA A 19 -0.33 -12.66 -3.78
C ALA A 19 0.81 -12.32 -2.83
N VAL A 20 1.91 -11.83 -3.38
CA VAL A 20 3.10 -11.46 -2.61
C VAL A 20 3.40 -9.98 -2.85
N VAL A 21 3.69 -9.26 -1.77
CA VAL A 21 4.14 -7.87 -1.86
C VAL A 21 5.52 -7.78 -1.20
N ASP A 22 6.47 -7.21 -1.95
CA ASP A 22 7.78 -6.88 -1.43
C ASP A 22 7.67 -5.53 -0.71
N LEU A 23 7.70 -5.54 0.63
CA LEU A 23 7.51 -4.33 1.41
C LEU A 23 8.65 -3.32 1.24
N ASP A 24 9.87 -3.79 1.03
CA ASP A 24 11.00 -2.88 0.79
C ASP A 24 10.81 -2.14 -0.54
N ALA A 25 10.38 -2.83 -1.58
CA ALA A 25 10.08 -2.22 -2.86
C ALA A 25 8.89 -1.27 -2.75
N TYR A 26 7.87 -1.66 -2.00
CA TYR A 26 6.69 -0.84 -1.75
C TYR A 26 7.08 0.49 -1.09
N ASP A 27 7.90 0.43 -0.04
CA ASP A 27 8.35 1.62 0.68
C ASP A 27 9.24 2.51 -0.20
N ALA A 28 10.13 1.91 -0.99
CA ALA A 28 10.99 2.65 -1.91
C ALA A 28 10.17 3.37 -2.98
N ASN A 29 9.13 2.73 -3.50
CA ASN A 29 8.23 3.34 -4.47
C ASN A 29 7.44 4.49 -3.85
N ALA A 30 6.97 4.33 -2.62
CA ALA A 30 6.27 5.40 -1.92
C ALA A 30 7.17 6.62 -1.72
N ALA A 31 8.41 6.41 -1.30
CA ALA A 31 9.38 7.50 -1.15
C ALA A 31 9.68 8.19 -2.47
N ASP A 32 9.77 7.42 -3.56
CA ASP A 32 10.00 7.97 -4.90
C ASP A 32 8.83 8.84 -5.35
N LEU A 33 7.60 8.41 -5.09
CA LEU A 33 6.41 9.21 -5.41
C LEU A 33 6.40 10.53 -4.64
N VAL A 34 6.76 10.51 -3.36
CA VAL A 34 6.85 11.73 -2.55
C VAL A 34 7.87 12.70 -3.16
N ARG A 35 9.02 12.18 -3.57
CA ARG A 35 10.06 12.99 -4.20
C ARG A 35 9.56 13.61 -5.50
N ARG A 36 8.86 12.83 -6.33
CA ARG A 36 8.32 13.31 -7.61
C ARG A 36 7.20 14.32 -7.44
N ALA A 37 6.45 14.23 -6.33
CA ALA A 37 5.34 15.15 -6.06
C ALA A 37 5.80 16.58 -5.77
N GLY A 38 7.10 16.78 -5.46
CA GLY A 38 7.66 18.11 -5.31
C GLY A 38 7.01 18.94 -4.22
N GLY A 39 6.72 18.34 -3.06
CA GLY A 39 6.09 19.01 -1.93
C GLY A 39 4.58 18.96 -1.93
N ARG A 40 3.94 18.45 -2.96
CA ARG A 40 2.48 18.31 -3.00
C ARG A 40 2.07 17.07 -2.20
N PRO A 41 1.00 17.15 -1.41
CA PRO A 41 0.50 15.99 -0.70
C PRO A 41 -0.10 14.96 -1.66
N ILE A 42 0.07 13.68 -1.34
CA ILE A 42 -0.42 12.58 -2.17
C ILE A 42 -1.59 11.90 -1.46
N ARG A 43 -2.69 11.67 -2.17
CA ARG A 43 -3.79 10.84 -1.70
C ARG A 43 -3.70 9.48 -2.38
N VAL A 44 -3.87 8.42 -1.58
CA VAL A 44 -3.82 7.05 -2.11
C VAL A 44 -5.20 6.69 -2.65
N ALA A 45 -5.27 6.25 -3.90
CA ALA A 45 -6.52 5.76 -4.48
C ALA A 45 -6.78 4.34 -3.97
N SER A 46 -7.81 4.16 -3.19
CA SER A 46 -8.12 2.87 -2.56
C SER A 46 -8.45 1.77 -3.58
N LYS A 47 -8.96 2.15 -4.76
CA LYS A 47 -9.24 1.16 -5.82
C LYS A 47 -7.97 0.51 -6.36
N SER A 48 -6.81 1.17 -6.20
CA SER A 48 -5.53 0.65 -6.68
C SER A 48 -4.82 -0.19 -5.62
N ILE A 49 -5.16 0.03 -4.36
CA ILE A 49 -4.60 -0.72 -3.24
C ILE A 49 -5.79 -1.19 -2.39
N ARG A 50 -6.18 -2.44 -2.59
CA ARG A 50 -7.37 -3.03 -1.93
C ARG A 50 -7.02 -3.81 -0.67
N VAL A 51 -5.88 -3.51 -0.04
CA VAL A 51 -5.43 -4.14 1.19
C VAL A 51 -5.23 -3.05 2.23
N ARG A 52 -6.01 -3.09 3.31
CA ARG A 52 -5.99 -2.04 4.33
C ARG A 52 -4.60 -1.83 4.94
N HIS A 53 -3.88 -2.90 5.24
CA HIS A 53 -2.53 -2.79 5.80
C HIS A 53 -1.57 -2.03 4.88
N LEU A 54 -1.70 -2.21 3.56
CA LEU A 54 -0.88 -1.49 2.59
C LEU A 54 -1.29 -0.02 2.51
N LEU A 55 -2.59 0.28 2.58
CA LEU A 55 -3.06 1.66 2.66
C LEU A 55 -2.50 2.36 3.90
N GLU A 56 -2.60 1.72 5.05
CA GLU A 56 -2.10 2.27 6.31
C GLU A 56 -0.59 2.50 6.24
N ARG A 57 0.16 1.57 5.64
CA ARG A 57 1.59 1.70 5.48
C ARG A 57 1.97 2.90 4.59
N ALA A 58 1.23 3.13 3.51
CA ALA A 58 1.44 4.29 2.66
C ALA A 58 1.16 5.58 3.43
N LEU A 59 0.08 5.61 4.20
CA LEU A 59 -0.35 6.82 4.91
C LEU A 59 0.59 7.25 6.04
N VAL A 60 1.39 6.34 6.60
CA VAL A 60 2.40 6.73 7.58
C VAL A 60 3.69 7.24 6.93
N THR A 61 3.81 7.11 5.60
CA THR A 61 4.94 7.67 4.86
C THR A 61 4.77 9.18 4.77
N PRO A 62 5.76 9.98 5.21
CA PRO A 62 5.66 11.44 5.10
C PRO A 62 5.42 11.88 3.64
N GLY A 63 4.46 12.75 3.43
CA GLY A 63 4.07 13.23 2.11
C GLY A 63 2.75 12.66 1.62
N PHE A 64 2.24 11.61 2.26
CA PHE A 64 0.90 11.09 1.97
C PHE A 64 -0.10 11.73 2.93
N ALA A 65 -1.27 12.10 2.42
CA ALA A 65 -2.22 12.95 3.15
C ALA A 65 -3.66 12.45 3.11
N GLY A 66 -3.87 11.16 3.01
CA GLY A 66 -5.21 10.59 3.07
C GLY A 66 -5.53 9.70 1.87
N VAL A 67 -6.77 9.30 1.79
CA VAL A 67 -7.26 8.33 0.82
C VAL A 67 -8.25 8.99 -0.14
N MET A 68 -8.17 8.63 -1.40
CA MET A 68 -9.22 8.91 -2.38
C MET A 68 -10.04 7.63 -2.50
N ALA A 69 -11.17 7.59 -1.81
CA ALA A 69 -12.01 6.39 -1.77
C ALA A 69 -12.82 6.24 -3.05
N TYR A 70 -13.11 4.99 -3.42
CA TYR A 70 -13.85 4.68 -4.62
C TYR A 70 -15.35 4.99 -4.49
N SER A 71 -15.92 4.77 -3.30
CA SER A 71 -17.34 4.96 -3.04
C SER A 71 -17.57 5.46 -1.63
N LEU A 72 -18.76 6.01 -1.36
CA LEU A 72 -19.11 6.46 -0.02
C LEU A 72 -19.12 5.31 1.00
N PRO A 73 -19.70 4.13 0.72
CA PRO A 73 -19.63 3.03 1.67
C PRO A 73 -18.20 2.63 2.02
N GLU A 74 -17.28 2.61 1.04
CA GLU A 74 -15.87 2.31 1.28
C GLU A 74 -15.22 3.39 2.14
N ALA A 75 -15.51 4.66 1.87
CA ALA A 75 -14.97 5.78 2.64
C ALA A 75 -15.40 5.66 4.11
N LEU A 76 -16.67 5.35 4.36
CA LEU A 76 -17.19 5.17 5.72
C LEU A 76 -16.56 3.97 6.42
N TRP A 77 -16.38 2.88 5.70
CA TRP A 77 -15.73 1.69 6.25
C TRP A 77 -14.27 1.98 6.64
N LEU A 78 -13.53 2.66 5.76
CA LEU A 78 -12.14 3.03 6.04
C LEU A 78 -12.06 4.00 7.22
N ALA A 79 -12.92 5.00 7.26
CA ALA A 79 -12.96 5.95 8.36
C ALA A 79 -13.26 5.25 9.69
N GLY A 80 -14.15 4.27 9.69
CA GLY A 80 -14.47 3.46 10.86
C GLY A 80 -13.29 2.64 11.37
N HIS A 81 -12.28 2.41 10.53
CA HIS A 81 -11.03 1.72 10.89
C HIS A 81 -9.88 2.70 11.12
N GLY A 82 -10.16 3.98 11.22
CA GLY A 82 -9.14 5.00 11.47
C GLY A 82 -8.33 5.39 10.24
N VAL A 83 -8.77 5.01 9.06
CA VAL A 83 -8.13 5.40 7.79
C VAL A 83 -8.81 6.63 7.24
N ASP A 84 -8.03 7.67 7.02
CA ASP A 84 -8.53 8.99 6.66
C ASP A 84 -8.42 9.30 5.17
#